data_43f4771df8e04dba2739acc0176e4a9d
#
_entry.id   43f4771df8e04dba2739acc0176e4a9d
#
_cell.length_a   1.000
_cell.length_b   1.000
_cell.length_c   1.000
_cell.angle_alpha   90.00
_cell.angle_beta   90.00
_cell.angle_gamma   90.00
#
_symmetry.space_group_name_H-M   'P 1'
#
loop_
_entity.id
_entity.type
_entity.pdbx_description
1 polymer ?
#
loop_
_entity_poly.entity_id
_entity_poly.type
_entity_poly.pdbx_seq_one_letter_code
_entity_poly.pdbx_strand_id
1 'polypeptide(L)'
;KRDNMTKPNILFILIDSMRADKFFLNKKHLQFKKLIDQGVYFEQNISPSDYTVTGIGSIFTGCYPFDAGLKAQSYQKLYSNNSNYVEFLKQNGYHAYTTMAESVAELGFSKLFDNVDQTYPNSLRLFDGLGEKIINFLKSKTLEKPWFYFIHLEDLHLPVSLPSKYEHVKYS
;
A
#
# COMPACT_ATOMS: atom_id res chain seq x y z
N LYS A 1 -36.28 -8.66 0.90
CA LYS A 1 -35.73 -7.27 0.94
C LYS A 1 -34.26 -7.43 1.26
N ARG A 2 -33.36 -7.20 0.28
CA ARG A 2 -31.94 -7.05 0.57
C ARG A 2 -31.84 -5.71 1.31
N ASP A 3 -31.43 -5.75 2.57
CA ASP A 3 -31.10 -4.53 3.29
C ASP A 3 -30.06 -3.76 2.46
N ASN A 4 -30.31 -2.47 2.25
CA ASN A 4 -29.37 -1.54 1.66
C ASN A 4 -28.20 -1.34 2.62
N MET A 5 -27.35 -2.37 2.78
CA MET A 5 -26.11 -2.22 3.52
C MET A 5 -25.22 -1.24 2.75
N THR A 6 -24.89 -0.14 3.36
CA THR A 6 -23.93 0.81 2.81
C THR A 6 -22.58 0.10 2.69
N LYS A 7 -21.98 0.13 1.50
CA LYS A 7 -20.65 -0.45 1.26
C LYS A 7 -19.63 0.27 2.12
N PRO A 8 -18.77 -0.45 2.84
CA PRO A 8 -17.73 0.17 3.67
C PRO A 8 -16.65 0.83 2.79
N ASN A 9 -16.03 1.87 3.30
CA ASN A 9 -14.78 2.37 2.72
C ASN A 9 -13.65 1.39 3.06
N ILE A 10 -12.67 1.23 2.16
CA ILE A 10 -11.56 0.30 2.31
C ILE A 10 -10.25 1.09 2.27
N LEU A 11 -9.47 1.03 3.33
CA LEU A 11 -8.11 1.57 3.40
C LEU A 11 -7.12 0.40 3.37
N PHE A 12 -6.25 0.38 2.37
CA PHE A 12 -5.17 -0.60 2.25
C PHE A 12 -3.82 0.11 2.38
N ILE A 13 -3.04 -0.24 3.41
CA ILE A 13 -1.71 0.33 3.64
C ILE A 13 -0.67 -0.77 3.46
N LEU A 14 0.22 -0.58 2.50
CA LEU A 14 1.39 -1.42 2.26
C LEU A 14 2.65 -0.67 2.71
N ILE A 15 3.41 -1.28 3.62
CA ILE A 15 4.70 -0.75 4.10
C ILE A 15 5.79 -1.62 3.50
N ASP A 16 6.53 -1.08 2.54
CA ASP A 16 7.61 -1.79 1.88
C ASP A 16 8.76 -2.09 2.85
N SER A 17 9.44 -3.21 2.65
CA SER A 17 10.62 -3.64 3.42
C SER A 17 10.39 -3.80 4.92
N MET A 18 9.14 -3.89 5.38
CA MET A 18 8.81 -4.07 6.79
C MET A 18 9.08 -5.50 7.23
N ARG A 19 10.06 -5.69 8.11
CA ARG A 19 10.43 -7.00 8.65
C ARG A 19 9.44 -7.44 9.74
N ALA A 20 8.87 -8.63 9.58
CA ALA A 20 7.93 -9.20 10.54
C ALA A 20 8.55 -9.41 11.93
N ASP A 21 9.80 -9.89 12.01
CA ASP A 21 10.51 -10.09 13.27
C ASP A 21 10.71 -8.78 14.05
N LYS A 22 11.05 -7.69 13.36
CA LYS A 22 11.20 -6.36 13.99
C LYS A 22 9.86 -5.76 14.39
N PHE A 23 8.80 -6.01 13.63
CA PHE A 23 7.45 -5.59 13.98
C PHE A 23 6.98 -6.25 15.28
N PHE A 24 7.18 -7.57 15.42
CA PHE A 24 6.78 -8.34 16.59
C PHE A 24 7.57 -8.03 17.85
N LEU A 25 8.89 -7.89 17.74
CA LEU A 25 9.77 -7.67 18.90
C LEU A 25 9.51 -6.32 19.57
N ASN A 26 8.96 -5.36 18.84
CA ASN A 26 8.68 -4.02 19.32
C ASN A 26 7.23 -3.87 19.82
N LYS A 27 6.83 -4.66 20.82
CA LYS A 27 5.53 -4.53 21.55
C LYS A 27 5.23 -3.11 22.09
N LYS A 28 6.19 -2.18 21.95
CA LYS A 28 6.07 -0.78 22.37
C LYS A 28 5.33 0.12 21.37
N HIS A 29 5.05 -0.35 20.16
CA HIS A 29 4.29 0.42 19.17
C HIS A 29 2.79 0.36 19.48
N LEU A 30 2.37 1.18 20.44
CA LEU A 30 0.99 1.24 20.95
C LEU A 30 -0.08 1.34 19.86
N GLN A 31 0.21 2.00 18.74
CA GLN A 31 -0.78 2.20 17.68
C GLN A 31 -1.01 0.90 16.87
N PHE A 32 0.05 0.19 16.49
CA PHE A 32 -0.08 -1.10 15.83
C PHE A 32 -0.73 -2.15 16.74
N LYS A 33 -0.37 -2.13 18.04
CA LYS A 33 -1.03 -3.00 19.01
C LYS A 33 -2.54 -2.78 19.05
N LYS A 34 -3.00 -1.53 19.06
CA LYS A 34 -4.44 -1.24 19.02
C LYS A 34 -5.12 -1.80 17.77
N LEU A 35 -4.49 -1.72 16.60
CA LEU A 35 -5.02 -2.29 15.37
C LEU A 35 -5.10 -3.82 15.44
N ILE A 36 -4.07 -4.46 15.97
CA ILE A 36 -4.04 -5.91 16.17
C ILE A 36 -5.14 -6.35 17.14
N ASP A 37 -5.28 -5.66 18.27
CA ASP A 37 -6.28 -6.00 19.30
C ASP A 37 -7.73 -5.79 18.80
N GLN A 38 -7.95 -4.94 17.81
CA GLN A 38 -9.27 -4.63 17.26
C GLN A 38 -9.58 -5.36 15.93
N GLY A 39 -8.58 -6.02 15.34
CA GLY A 39 -8.66 -6.65 14.03
C GLY A 39 -8.32 -8.12 14.04
N VAL A 40 -8.06 -8.63 12.84
CA VAL A 40 -7.52 -9.98 12.63
C VAL A 40 -6.04 -9.84 12.28
N TYR A 41 -5.19 -10.55 13.00
CA TYR A 41 -3.76 -10.59 12.75
C TYR A 41 -3.36 -11.94 12.15
N PHE A 42 -2.69 -11.92 11.00
CA PHE A 42 -2.21 -13.12 10.30
C PHE A 42 -0.73 -13.35 10.61
N GLU A 43 -0.42 -14.23 11.54
CA GLU A 43 0.96 -14.50 11.99
C GLU A 43 1.82 -15.20 10.94
N GLN A 44 1.21 -15.95 10.04
CA GLN A 44 1.90 -16.77 9.03
C GLN A 44 1.53 -16.33 7.60
N ASN A 45 1.46 -15.02 7.38
CA ASN A 45 1.26 -14.51 6.04
C ASN A 45 2.59 -14.53 5.26
N ILE A 46 2.63 -15.29 4.16
CA ILE A 46 3.83 -15.48 3.34
C ILE A 46 3.67 -14.68 2.05
N SER A 47 4.63 -13.80 1.77
CA SER A 47 4.68 -13.10 0.48
C SER A 47 5.01 -14.08 -0.64
N PRO A 48 4.32 -13.99 -1.79
CA PRO A 48 4.63 -14.83 -2.95
C PRO A 48 5.92 -14.41 -3.67
N SER A 49 6.52 -13.29 -3.26
CA SER A 49 7.75 -12.74 -3.86
C SER A 49 8.51 -11.87 -2.86
N ASP A 50 9.81 -11.81 -3.05
CA ASP A 50 10.77 -10.96 -2.33
C ASP A 50 11.04 -9.63 -3.05
N TYR A 51 10.34 -9.34 -4.15
CA TYR A 51 10.53 -8.16 -4.97
C TYR A 51 9.25 -7.34 -5.09
N THR A 52 9.37 -6.00 -4.97
CA THR A 52 8.24 -5.06 -4.88
C THR A 52 7.25 -5.21 -6.03
N VAL A 53 7.71 -5.23 -7.28
CA VAL A 53 6.84 -5.28 -8.46
C VAL A 53 5.99 -6.55 -8.49
N THR A 54 6.64 -7.68 -8.28
CA THR A 54 5.97 -9.00 -8.30
C THR A 54 5.08 -9.19 -7.06
N GLY A 55 5.49 -8.67 -5.90
CA GLY A 55 4.69 -8.67 -4.68
C GLY A 55 3.41 -7.84 -4.83
N ILE A 56 3.52 -6.59 -5.26
CA ILE A 56 2.36 -5.71 -5.50
C ILE A 56 1.47 -6.28 -6.61
N GLY A 57 2.06 -6.79 -7.69
CA GLY A 57 1.31 -7.42 -8.76
C GLY A 57 0.48 -8.60 -8.27
N SER A 58 1.05 -9.45 -7.40
CA SER A 58 0.30 -10.55 -6.77
C SER A 58 -0.80 -10.06 -5.85
N ILE A 59 -0.57 -8.99 -5.09
CA ILE A 59 -1.61 -8.36 -4.27
C ILE A 59 -2.79 -7.92 -5.15
N PHE A 60 -2.53 -7.27 -6.28
CA PHE A 60 -3.61 -6.76 -7.13
C PHE A 60 -4.32 -7.83 -7.95
N THR A 61 -3.61 -8.84 -8.43
CA THR A 61 -4.19 -9.88 -9.29
C THR A 61 -4.72 -11.09 -8.52
N GLY A 62 -4.29 -11.30 -7.29
CA GLY A 62 -4.57 -12.53 -6.52
C GLY A 62 -3.86 -13.77 -7.08
N CYS A 63 -2.90 -13.60 -8.00
CA CYS A 63 -2.16 -14.68 -8.66
C CYS A 63 -0.71 -14.72 -8.20
N TYR A 64 -0.07 -15.86 -8.33
CA TYR A 64 1.39 -15.92 -8.22
C TYR A 64 2.04 -15.10 -9.34
N PRO A 65 3.25 -14.53 -9.12
CA PRO A 65 3.90 -13.66 -10.11
C PRO A 65 4.05 -14.32 -11.48
N PHE A 66 4.39 -15.59 -11.50
CA PHE A 66 4.56 -16.35 -12.73
C PHE A 66 3.26 -16.47 -13.54
N ASP A 67 2.14 -16.74 -12.86
CA ASP A 67 0.82 -16.87 -13.48
C ASP A 67 0.31 -15.51 -13.98
N ALA A 68 0.67 -14.43 -13.29
CA ALA A 68 0.37 -13.07 -13.71
C ALA A 68 1.31 -12.54 -14.82
N GLY A 69 2.31 -13.32 -15.26
CA GLY A 69 3.30 -12.92 -16.23
C GLY A 69 4.31 -11.88 -15.74
N LEU A 70 4.42 -11.71 -14.43
CA LEU A 70 5.32 -10.74 -13.79
C LEU A 70 6.70 -11.40 -13.55
N LYS A 71 7.77 -10.71 -13.96
CA LYS A 71 9.15 -11.16 -13.73
C LYS A 71 9.91 -10.13 -12.92
N ALA A 72 10.64 -10.59 -11.90
CA ALA A 72 11.40 -9.71 -11.01
C ALA A 72 12.50 -8.89 -11.72
N GLN A 73 13.09 -9.43 -12.77
CA GLN A 73 14.20 -8.80 -13.48
C GLN A 73 13.80 -7.91 -14.66
N SER A 74 12.53 -7.84 -14.99
CA SER A 74 12.03 -6.94 -16.02
C SER A 74 11.11 -5.93 -15.37
N TYR A 75 11.30 -4.65 -15.66
CA TYR A 75 10.34 -3.58 -15.39
C TYR A 75 9.06 -3.81 -16.21
N GLN A 76 8.50 -5.01 -16.09
CA GLN A 76 7.26 -5.34 -16.78
C GLN A 76 6.12 -4.63 -16.07
N LYS A 77 5.50 -3.75 -16.81
CA LYS A 77 4.27 -3.08 -16.40
C LYS A 77 3.19 -4.13 -16.19
N LEU A 78 2.35 -3.91 -15.17
CA LEU A 78 1.13 -4.69 -15.03
C LEU A 78 0.32 -4.52 -16.33
N TYR A 79 0.12 -5.61 -17.06
CA TYR A 79 -0.63 -5.54 -18.30
C TYR A 79 -2.10 -5.31 -18.01
N SER A 80 -2.74 -4.45 -18.81
CA SER A 80 -4.17 -4.12 -18.73
C SER A 80 -5.11 -5.33 -18.88
N ASN A 81 -4.58 -6.47 -19.31
CA ASN A 81 -5.35 -7.70 -19.54
C ASN A 81 -5.44 -8.60 -18.30
N ASN A 82 -4.71 -8.29 -17.24
CA ASN A 82 -4.81 -9.07 -16.01
C ASN A 82 -6.00 -8.59 -15.20
N SER A 83 -6.95 -9.49 -14.93
CA SER A 83 -8.02 -9.22 -13.98
C SER A 83 -7.42 -8.83 -12.64
N ASN A 84 -7.90 -7.74 -12.05
CA ASN A 84 -7.43 -7.27 -10.76
C ASN A 84 -8.59 -6.80 -9.89
N TYR A 85 -8.40 -6.86 -8.57
CA TYR A 85 -9.48 -6.55 -7.65
C TYR A 85 -9.82 -5.04 -7.62
N VAL A 86 -8.91 -4.16 -8.02
CA VAL A 86 -9.18 -2.71 -8.08
C VAL A 86 -10.25 -2.43 -9.14
N GLU A 87 -10.09 -3.01 -10.34
CA GLU A 87 -11.11 -2.92 -11.38
C GLU A 87 -12.42 -3.59 -10.96
N PHE A 88 -12.34 -4.74 -10.28
CA PHE A 88 -13.53 -5.39 -9.73
C PHE A 88 -14.26 -4.48 -8.73
N LEU A 89 -13.55 -3.80 -7.84
CA LEU A 89 -14.13 -2.84 -6.91
C LEU A 89 -14.78 -1.66 -7.66
N LYS A 90 -14.11 -1.11 -8.67
CA LYS A 90 -14.65 -0.03 -9.51
C LYS A 90 -15.95 -0.45 -10.22
N GLN A 91 -15.97 -1.65 -10.82
CA GLN A 91 -17.18 -2.23 -11.43
C GLN A 91 -18.33 -2.42 -10.42
N ASN A 92 -17.99 -2.56 -9.14
CA ASN A 92 -18.95 -2.61 -8.05
C ASN A 92 -19.21 -1.25 -7.40
N GLY A 93 -18.88 -0.14 -8.07
CA GLY A 93 -19.22 1.22 -7.67
C GLY A 93 -18.33 1.83 -6.62
N TYR A 94 -17.10 1.33 -6.45
CA TYR A 94 -16.08 2.00 -5.64
C TYR A 94 -15.31 3.02 -6.48
N HIS A 95 -14.95 4.13 -5.85
CA HIS A 95 -13.92 5.04 -6.35
C HIS A 95 -12.57 4.59 -5.83
N ALA A 96 -11.58 4.42 -6.70
CA ALA A 96 -10.27 3.89 -6.35
C ALA A 96 -9.23 5.00 -6.32
N TYR A 97 -8.58 5.19 -5.18
CA TYR A 97 -7.56 6.21 -4.96
C TYR A 97 -6.25 5.58 -4.52
N THR A 98 -5.14 6.27 -4.78
CA THR A 98 -3.82 5.83 -4.33
C THR A 98 -2.92 6.97 -3.92
N THR A 99 -1.94 6.66 -3.08
CA THR A 99 -0.72 7.42 -2.84
C THR A 99 0.43 6.43 -2.84
N MET A 100 1.32 6.53 -3.83
CA MET A 100 2.44 5.61 -4.02
C MET A 100 3.71 6.37 -4.44
N ALA A 101 4.87 5.77 -4.24
CA ALA A 101 6.11 6.33 -4.73
C ALA A 101 6.15 6.39 -6.26
N GLU A 102 6.86 7.36 -6.82
CA GLU A 102 7.01 7.55 -8.26
C GLU A 102 7.55 6.29 -8.94
N SER A 103 8.55 5.64 -8.33
CA SER A 103 9.15 4.38 -8.82
C SER A 103 8.11 3.28 -9.04
N VAL A 104 7.13 3.16 -8.15
CA VAL A 104 6.06 2.16 -8.24
C VAL A 104 5.01 2.58 -9.27
N ALA A 105 4.67 3.86 -9.33
CA ALA A 105 3.72 4.40 -10.29
C ALA A 105 4.17 4.17 -11.74
N GLU A 106 5.47 4.34 -12.02
CA GLU A 106 6.09 4.13 -13.35
C GLU A 106 5.93 2.68 -13.85
N LEU A 107 5.75 1.72 -12.96
CA LEU A 107 5.49 0.32 -13.30
C LEU A 107 4.07 0.06 -13.82
N GLY A 108 3.26 1.12 -13.91
CA GLY A 108 1.92 1.09 -14.48
C GLY A 108 0.79 0.87 -13.49
N PHE A 109 1.09 0.70 -12.20
CA PHE A 109 0.06 0.51 -11.16
C PHE A 109 -0.84 1.73 -10.98
N SER A 110 -0.31 2.95 -11.22
CA SER A 110 -1.07 4.19 -11.12
C SER A 110 -2.31 4.24 -12.01
N LYS A 111 -2.29 3.55 -13.15
CA LYS A 111 -3.40 3.52 -14.13
C LYS A 111 -4.68 2.88 -13.60
N LEU A 112 -4.61 2.14 -12.50
CA LEU A 112 -5.75 1.48 -11.87
C LEU A 112 -6.62 2.47 -11.07
N PHE A 113 -6.11 3.66 -10.76
CA PHE A 113 -6.70 4.58 -9.78
C PHE A 113 -7.24 5.85 -10.44
N ASP A 114 -8.16 6.51 -9.76
CA ASP A 114 -8.96 7.61 -10.31
C ASP A 114 -8.38 9.01 -9.99
N ASN A 115 -7.56 9.14 -8.94
CA ASN A 115 -7.00 10.43 -8.56
C ASN A 115 -5.80 10.84 -9.41
N VAL A 116 -5.64 12.13 -9.66
CA VAL A 116 -4.55 12.70 -10.45
C VAL A 116 -3.27 12.83 -9.62
N ASP A 117 -3.40 13.28 -8.37
CA ASP A 117 -2.27 13.46 -7.43
C ASP A 117 -1.98 12.15 -6.69
N GLN A 118 -1.47 11.17 -7.43
CA GLN A 118 -1.28 9.80 -6.96
C GLN A 118 0.09 9.53 -6.38
N THR A 119 1.10 10.31 -6.77
CA THR A 119 2.49 9.98 -6.53
C THR A 119 3.17 10.91 -5.54
N TYR A 120 4.25 10.42 -4.97
CA TYR A 120 5.18 11.22 -4.18
C TYR A 120 6.62 10.88 -4.55
N PRO A 121 7.56 11.84 -4.46
CA PRO A 121 8.99 11.61 -4.71
C PRO A 121 9.55 10.50 -3.81
N ASN A 122 10.38 9.61 -4.35
CA ASN A 122 10.96 8.49 -3.60
C ASN A 122 11.77 8.93 -2.35
N SER A 123 12.18 10.20 -2.28
CA SER A 123 12.86 10.77 -1.11
C SER A 123 11.92 11.26 0.00
N LEU A 124 10.62 11.45 -0.29
CA LEU A 124 9.65 11.97 0.68
C LEU A 124 9.26 10.87 1.69
N ARG A 125 9.25 11.21 2.96
CA ARG A 125 8.94 10.29 4.06
C ARG A 125 7.71 10.76 4.85
N LEU A 126 7.13 9.87 5.62
CA LEU A 126 5.97 10.18 6.48
C LEU A 126 6.23 11.38 7.40
N PHE A 127 7.44 11.48 7.94
CA PHE A 127 7.83 12.57 8.84
C PHE A 127 8.21 13.88 8.10
N ASP A 128 8.42 13.84 6.77
CA ASP A 128 8.77 15.00 5.93
C ASP A 128 7.56 15.58 5.19
N GLY A 129 6.34 15.33 5.68
CA GLY A 129 5.12 15.89 5.11
C GLY A 129 4.24 14.89 4.35
N LEU A 130 4.73 13.70 3.97
CA LEU A 130 3.90 12.68 3.33
C LEU A 130 2.73 12.27 4.23
N GLY A 131 2.98 12.12 5.54
CA GLY A 131 1.94 11.79 6.51
C GLY A 131 0.82 12.83 6.55
N GLU A 132 1.17 14.12 6.54
CA GLU A 132 0.20 15.22 6.49
C GLU A 132 -0.59 15.22 5.16
N LYS A 133 0.09 15.00 4.04
CA LYS A 133 -0.54 14.88 2.70
C LYS A 133 -1.62 13.79 2.73
N ILE A 134 -1.30 12.60 3.22
CA ILE A 134 -2.23 11.47 3.32
C ILE A 134 -3.42 11.80 4.24
N ILE A 135 -3.15 12.36 5.42
CA ILE A 135 -4.20 12.72 6.38
C ILE A 135 -5.13 13.79 5.80
N ASN A 136 -4.58 14.81 5.14
CA ASN A 136 -5.36 15.87 4.52
C ASN A 136 -6.22 15.32 3.37
N PHE A 137 -5.69 14.40 2.59
CA PHE A 137 -6.47 13.72 1.55
C PHE A 137 -7.63 12.90 2.14
N LEU A 138 -7.37 12.10 3.19
CA LEU A 138 -8.41 11.34 3.89
C LEU A 138 -9.51 12.22 4.52
N LYS A 139 -9.17 13.45 4.92
CA LYS A 139 -10.11 14.42 5.47
C LYS A 139 -10.82 15.26 4.40
N SER A 140 -10.33 15.21 3.18
CA SER A 140 -10.87 16.01 2.09
C SER A 140 -12.26 15.51 1.65
N LYS A 141 -13.05 16.40 1.04
CA LYS A 141 -14.33 16.02 0.44
C LYS A 141 -14.19 15.40 -0.95
N THR A 142 -12.95 15.22 -1.44
CA THR A 142 -12.67 14.65 -2.77
C THR A 142 -12.82 13.13 -2.78
N LEU A 143 -12.80 12.46 -1.63
CA LEU A 143 -13.03 11.02 -1.52
C LEU A 143 -14.54 10.71 -1.65
N GLU A 144 -14.96 10.35 -2.84
CA GLU A 144 -16.33 9.91 -3.11
C GLU A 144 -16.57 8.51 -2.57
N LYS A 145 -17.67 8.31 -1.85
CA LYS A 145 -18.03 7.04 -1.20
C LYS A 145 -18.87 6.15 -2.10
N PRO A 146 -18.71 4.82 -2.01
CA PRO A 146 -17.71 4.09 -1.26
C PRO A 146 -16.34 4.21 -1.94
N TRP A 147 -15.27 4.34 -1.15
CA TRP A 147 -13.92 4.42 -1.71
C TRP A 147 -13.03 3.26 -1.28
N PHE A 148 -12.09 2.91 -2.17
CA PHE A 148 -10.91 2.11 -1.93
C PHE A 148 -9.69 3.01 -2.02
N TYR A 149 -8.86 3.06 -0.97
CA TYR A 149 -7.65 3.87 -0.96
C TYR A 149 -6.44 2.99 -0.67
N PHE A 150 -5.55 2.87 -1.65
CA PHE A 150 -4.28 2.15 -1.55
C PHE A 150 -3.15 3.11 -1.25
N ILE A 151 -2.42 2.86 -0.17
CA ILE A 151 -1.23 3.63 0.23
C ILE A 151 -0.03 2.70 0.21
N HIS A 152 1.00 3.05 -0.57
CA HIS A 152 2.29 2.38 -0.59
C HIS A 152 3.33 3.28 0.07
N LEU A 153 4.01 2.80 1.12
CA LEU A 153 4.99 3.53 1.90
C LEU A 153 6.37 2.91 1.74
N GLU A 154 7.37 3.72 1.37
CA GLU A 154 8.77 3.32 1.20
C GLU A 154 9.69 3.80 2.35
N ASP A 155 9.12 4.18 3.50
CA ASP A 155 9.89 4.72 4.63
C ASP A 155 10.99 3.77 5.14
N LEU A 156 10.80 2.46 5.00
CA LEU A 156 11.76 1.44 5.41
C LEU A 156 12.59 0.86 4.26
N HIS A 157 12.36 1.34 3.03
CA HIS A 157 13.15 0.94 1.85
C HIS A 157 14.54 1.62 1.90
N LEU A 158 15.57 0.91 1.48
CA LEU A 158 16.95 1.44 1.44
C LEU A 158 17.13 2.47 0.30
N PRO A 159 17.86 3.57 0.51
CA PRO A 159 18.49 3.97 1.78
C PRO A 159 17.46 4.52 2.78
N VAL A 160 17.52 4.02 4.02
CA VAL A 160 16.62 4.49 5.07
C VAL A 160 17.06 5.87 5.55
N SER A 161 16.15 6.84 5.50
CA SER A 161 16.33 8.15 6.10
C SER A 161 15.60 8.22 7.44
N LEU A 162 16.28 8.68 8.49
CA LEU A 162 15.70 8.83 9.82
C LEU A 162 15.68 10.30 10.22
N PRO A 163 14.67 10.75 10.98
CA PRO A 163 14.74 12.04 11.64
C PRO A 163 16.00 12.12 12.54
N SER A 164 16.67 13.28 12.58
CA SER A 164 17.92 13.48 13.31
C SER A 164 17.89 13.02 14.77
N LYS A 165 16.72 13.10 15.41
CA LYS A 165 16.51 12.59 16.78
C LYS A 165 16.68 11.10 16.93
N TYR A 166 16.73 10.32 15.84
CA TYR A 166 16.91 8.86 15.83
C TYR A 166 18.21 8.40 15.15
N GLU A 167 19.07 9.32 14.67
CA GLU A 167 20.33 8.99 13.96
C GLU A 167 21.30 8.14 14.79
N HIS A 168 21.19 8.19 16.11
CA HIS A 168 22.00 7.40 17.04
C HIS A 168 21.48 5.96 17.24
N VAL A 169 20.33 5.61 16.68
CA VAL A 169 19.79 4.25 16.74
C VAL A 169 20.53 3.38 15.75
N LYS A 170 21.48 2.57 16.23
CA LYS A 170 22.18 1.59 15.38
C LYS A 170 21.23 0.47 14.98
N TYR A 171 21.11 0.23 13.69
CA TYR A 171 20.48 -0.99 13.16
C TYR A 171 21.43 -2.16 13.43
N SER A 172 21.08 -3.05 14.32
CA SER A 172 21.75 -4.33 14.57
C SER A 172 20.99 -5.46 13.90
#